data_bfe6a51aa5ea841e1fb8416f33e08fab
#
_entry.id   bfe6a51aa5ea841e1fb8416f33e08fab
#
_cell.length_a   1.000
_cell.length_b   1.000
_cell.length_c   1.000
_cell.angle_alpha   90.00
_cell.angle_beta   90.00
_cell.angle_gamma   90.00
#
_symmetry.space_group_name_H-M   'P 1'
#
loop_
_entity.id
_entity.type
_entity.pdbx_description
1 polymer ?
#
loop_
_entity_poly.entity_id
_entity_poly.type
_entity_poly.pdbx_seq_one_letter_code
_entity_poly.pdbx_strand_id
1 'polypeptide(L)'
;MILVRNIRLPLSAGEPQAFEKALHAARIPHGKVQHLGVAKLSVDARHGQPKLVYTVAVTLKEPAEEAAFAARCGDASLQKKVDLSVQNGTLPLAHRPVVCGLGPAGLFAALLLARQGYRPIVLERGPALDERIKAVEHFSATGELDVNANIQFGEGGAGTFSDGKLTTRIGDELCGFVTEVFLQHGAPEEIAWKQKPHVGTDLLRGVITSIRREIEALGGEVHFNTALTGFEQKNGALTGIFTTSGTFACEALVFAVGHSARDTFGMLMDGGFVLECKPFSVGFRAEHLQSEIEKSLYHEAAGHPALPRGEYQLSQHVGERCVYTFCMCPGGQVVASASEKGCVVTNGMSYHARSGKNANAAVVVSVGGKDFGDDPRRAIAFQRELEARAYAAGRSAGEYAAPAENIQSFLEGRGQLNIGRVQPTYDRGVTAADLGALLPGELADTLRAGLRAYERKIAGYTAPEAILTGLETRTSSPVRLKREENFECSQLAGLYPCGEGAGYAGGIMSAAVDGLRVARAIISRYAPAEG
;
A
#
# COMPACT_ATOMS: atom_id res chain seq x y z
N MET A 1 26.96 5.64 -13.43
CA MET A 1 26.33 4.45 -14.04
C MET A 1 25.38 4.89 -15.12
N ILE A 2 25.42 4.27 -16.30
CA ILE A 2 24.58 4.54 -17.47
C ILE A 2 23.39 3.59 -17.44
N LEU A 3 22.17 4.08 -17.65
CA LEU A 3 20.95 3.29 -17.82
C LEU A 3 20.58 3.28 -19.31
N VAL A 4 20.66 2.13 -19.96
CA VAL A 4 20.25 1.92 -21.37
C VAL A 4 18.89 1.26 -21.39
N ARG A 5 17.87 1.98 -21.88
CA ARG A 5 16.45 1.60 -21.84
C ARG A 5 15.98 0.94 -23.13
N ASN A 6 14.71 0.48 -23.12
CA ASN A 6 13.98 -0.05 -24.28
C ASN A 6 14.67 -1.23 -24.99
N ILE A 7 15.45 -2.03 -24.27
CA ILE A 7 16.08 -3.23 -24.81
C ILE A 7 15.04 -4.35 -24.90
N ARG A 8 14.38 -4.47 -26.05
CA ARG A 8 13.28 -5.41 -26.28
C ARG A 8 13.81 -6.73 -26.81
N LEU A 9 13.41 -7.83 -26.19
CA LEU A 9 13.83 -9.21 -26.51
C LEU A 9 12.63 -10.16 -26.53
N PRO A 10 12.68 -11.27 -27.27
CA PRO A 10 11.69 -12.34 -27.17
C PRO A 10 11.79 -13.05 -25.81
N LEU A 11 10.76 -13.80 -25.44
CA LEU A 11 10.71 -14.54 -24.16
C LEU A 11 11.80 -15.60 -24.01
N SER A 12 12.34 -16.09 -25.14
CA SER A 12 13.44 -17.07 -25.18
C SER A 12 14.83 -16.49 -24.89
N ALA A 13 14.97 -15.16 -24.85
CA ALA A 13 16.22 -14.48 -24.60
C ALA A 13 16.38 -14.15 -23.11
N GLY A 14 17.62 -14.07 -22.63
CA GLY A 14 17.97 -13.74 -21.27
C GLY A 14 18.85 -12.49 -21.13
N GLU A 15 19.41 -12.32 -19.93
CA GLU A 15 20.26 -11.17 -19.60
C GLU A 15 21.49 -11.02 -20.51
N PRO A 16 22.22 -12.12 -20.89
CA PRO A 16 23.38 -11.95 -21.75
C PRO A 16 23.04 -11.23 -23.08
N GLN A 17 21.92 -11.60 -23.71
CA GLN A 17 21.48 -10.96 -24.95
C GLN A 17 21.02 -9.51 -24.71
N ALA A 18 20.45 -9.22 -23.51
CA ALA A 18 20.10 -7.85 -23.14
C ALA A 18 21.34 -6.98 -22.98
N PHE A 19 22.40 -7.50 -22.36
CA PHE A 19 23.66 -6.80 -22.16
C PHE A 19 24.34 -6.47 -23.49
N GLU A 20 24.48 -7.47 -24.37
CA GLU A 20 25.06 -7.28 -25.71
C GLU A 20 24.31 -6.21 -26.50
N LYS A 21 22.98 -6.31 -26.51
CA LYS A 21 22.13 -5.33 -27.23
C LYS A 21 22.23 -3.93 -26.66
N ALA A 22 22.35 -3.80 -25.34
CA ALA A 22 22.51 -2.51 -24.66
C ALA A 22 23.87 -1.87 -24.98
N LEU A 23 24.94 -2.64 -24.91
CA LEU A 23 26.29 -2.16 -25.25
C LEU A 23 26.37 -1.70 -26.71
N HIS A 24 25.78 -2.46 -27.62
CA HIS A 24 25.71 -2.10 -29.04
C HIS A 24 24.90 -0.80 -29.25
N ALA A 25 23.71 -0.68 -28.63
CA ALA A 25 22.86 0.50 -28.73
C ALA A 25 23.54 1.77 -28.20
N ALA A 26 24.25 1.67 -27.09
CA ALA A 26 25.00 2.77 -26.50
C ALA A 26 26.41 2.96 -27.09
N ARG A 27 26.83 2.10 -28.04
CA ARG A 27 28.17 2.09 -28.65
C ARG A 27 29.30 2.03 -27.60
N ILE A 28 29.12 1.21 -26.57
CA ILE A 28 30.09 1.03 -25.49
C ILE A 28 30.95 -0.21 -25.79
N PRO A 29 32.28 -0.07 -25.95
CA PRO A 29 33.17 -1.20 -26.12
C PRO A 29 33.24 -2.08 -24.85
N HIS A 30 33.23 -3.40 -24.99
CA HIS A 30 33.35 -4.34 -23.87
C HIS A 30 34.55 -4.07 -22.96
N GLY A 31 35.70 -3.70 -23.54
CA GLY A 31 36.92 -3.41 -22.77
C GLY A 31 36.79 -2.25 -21.76
N LYS A 32 35.82 -1.35 -21.97
CA LYS A 32 35.54 -0.22 -21.07
C LYS A 32 34.58 -0.55 -19.94
N VAL A 33 33.89 -1.68 -20.00
CA VAL A 33 32.87 -2.06 -19.04
C VAL A 33 33.52 -2.61 -17.77
N GLN A 34 33.09 -2.12 -16.62
CA GLN A 34 33.42 -2.63 -15.30
C GLN A 34 32.34 -3.61 -14.81
N HIS A 35 31.04 -3.21 -14.93
CA HIS A 35 29.91 -4.00 -14.46
C HIS A 35 28.69 -3.81 -15.36
N LEU A 36 27.93 -4.91 -15.53
CA LEU A 36 26.63 -4.95 -16.17
C LEU A 36 25.59 -5.52 -15.21
N GLY A 37 24.40 -4.95 -15.22
CA GLY A 37 23.29 -5.46 -14.42
C GLY A 37 21.95 -5.05 -15.01
N VAL A 38 20.90 -5.73 -14.58
CA VAL A 38 19.53 -5.37 -14.91
C VAL A 38 19.03 -4.29 -13.95
N ALA A 39 18.81 -3.08 -14.46
CA ALA A 39 18.21 -2.00 -13.68
C ALA A 39 16.67 -2.06 -13.68
N LYS A 40 16.08 -2.64 -14.74
CA LYS A 40 14.63 -2.81 -14.84
C LYS A 40 14.28 -3.90 -15.84
N LEU A 41 13.30 -4.73 -15.47
CA LEU A 41 12.68 -5.71 -16.36
C LEU A 41 11.16 -5.54 -16.32
N SER A 42 10.56 -5.41 -17.49
CA SER A 42 9.13 -5.37 -17.71
C SER A 42 8.72 -6.28 -18.87
N VAL A 43 7.41 -6.58 -18.94
CA VAL A 43 6.81 -7.32 -20.07
C VAL A 43 5.92 -6.37 -20.85
N ASP A 44 6.10 -6.34 -22.16
CA ASP A 44 5.18 -5.69 -23.10
C ASP A 44 4.34 -6.75 -23.81
N ALA A 45 3.10 -6.92 -23.36
CA ALA A 45 2.12 -7.87 -23.91
C ALA A 45 0.97 -7.17 -24.66
N ARG A 46 1.10 -5.88 -24.99
CA ARG A 46 0.01 -5.09 -25.61
C ARG A 46 -0.26 -5.44 -27.07
N HIS A 47 0.74 -5.93 -27.77
CA HIS A 47 0.66 -6.17 -29.22
C HIS A 47 1.38 -7.48 -29.58
N GLY A 48 0.64 -8.47 -30.05
CA GLY A 48 1.18 -9.75 -30.49
C GLY A 48 1.82 -10.57 -29.37
N GLN A 49 2.91 -11.27 -29.67
CA GLN A 49 3.61 -12.07 -28.67
C GLN A 49 4.27 -11.18 -27.61
N PRO A 50 4.17 -11.53 -26.31
CA PRO A 50 4.84 -10.79 -25.24
C PRO A 50 6.35 -10.69 -25.45
N LYS A 51 6.91 -9.53 -25.10
CA LYS A 51 8.35 -9.26 -25.16
C LYS A 51 8.88 -8.84 -23.80
N LEU A 52 10.09 -9.27 -23.48
CA LEU A 52 10.85 -8.75 -22.36
C LEU A 52 11.43 -7.39 -22.72
N VAL A 53 11.30 -6.41 -21.85
CA VAL A 53 11.83 -5.06 -22.02
C VAL A 53 12.76 -4.74 -20.87
N TYR A 54 14.06 -4.73 -21.15
CA TYR A 54 15.10 -4.44 -20.17
C TYR A 54 15.50 -2.97 -20.18
N THR A 55 15.88 -2.48 -19.00
CA THR A 55 16.80 -1.36 -18.83
C THR A 55 18.08 -1.95 -18.26
N VAL A 56 19.18 -1.80 -18.96
CA VAL A 56 20.48 -2.31 -18.56
C VAL A 56 21.28 -1.20 -17.88
N ALA A 57 21.83 -1.51 -16.72
CA ALA A 57 22.78 -0.66 -16.01
C ALA A 57 24.21 -1.01 -16.45
N VAL A 58 24.95 -0.01 -16.88
CA VAL A 58 26.34 -0.14 -17.34
C VAL A 58 27.22 0.78 -16.50
N THR A 59 28.18 0.19 -15.78
CA THR A 59 29.23 0.93 -15.07
C THR A 59 30.53 0.81 -15.86
N LEU A 60 31.17 1.94 -16.13
CA LEU A 60 32.45 1.98 -16.84
C LEU A 60 33.63 1.95 -15.86
N LYS A 61 34.78 1.43 -16.34
CA LYS A 61 36.05 1.49 -15.62
C LYS A 61 36.46 2.91 -15.32
N GLU A 62 36.17 3.82 -16.27
CA GLU A 62 36.41 5.26 -16.15
C GLU A 62 35.06 6.00 -16.04
N PRO A 63 34.60 6.34 -14.81
CA PRO A 63 33.30 6.99 -14.59
C PRO A 63 33.15 8.34 -15.33
N ALA A 64 34.24 9.05 -15.58
CA ALA A 64 34.22 10.33 -16.30
C ALA A 64 33.72 10.21 -17.75
N GLU A 65 33.83 9.02 -18.37
CA GLU A 65 33.35 8.77 -19.74
C GLU A 65 31.85 8.47 -19.82
N GLU A 66 31.20 8.13 -18.69
CA GLU A 66 29.79 7.71 -18.67
C GLU A 66 28.83 8.75 -19.28
N ALA A 67 29.06 10.03 -19.01
CA ALA A 67 28.25 11.12 -19.55
C ALA A 67 28.34 11.19 -21.08
N ALA A 68 29.54 11.02 -21.62
CA ALA A 68 29.77 11.05 -23.06
C ALA A 68 29.12 9.86 -23.79
N PHE A 69 29.14 8.67 -23.20
CA PHE A 69 28.44 7.51 -23.76
C PHE A 69 26.91 7.62 -23.65
N ALA A 70 26.41 8.08 -22.51
CA ALA A 70 24.97 8.30 -22.32
C ALA A 70 24.41 9.31 -23.36
N ALA A 71 25.15 10.38 -23.66
CA ALA A 71 24.73 11.38 -24.65
C ALA A 71 24.65 10.86 -26.10
N ARG A 72 25.29 9.74 -26.41
CA ARG A 72 25.32 9.15 -27.77
C ARG A 72 24.10 8.31 -28.11
N CYS A 73 23.29 7.95 -27.11
CA CYS A 73 22.12 7.10 -27.25
C CYS A 73 20.89 7.76 -26.66
N GLY A 74 19.86 8.00 -27.48
CA GLY A 74 18.61 8.65 -27.04
C GLY A 74 17.85 7.87 -25.94
N ASP A 75 18.09 6.55 -25.87
CA ASP A 75 17.53 5.67 -24.84
C ASP A 75 18.44 5.51 -23.60
N ALA A 76 19.56 6.25 -23.52
CA ALA A 76 20.48 6.20 -22.40
C ALA A 76 20.39 7.46 -21.52
N SER A 77 20.65 7.29 -20.23
CA SER A 77 20.76 8.40 -19.27
C SER A 77 21.67 7.99 -18.11
N LEU A 78 22.20 8.97 -17.41
CA LEU A 78 22.89 8.70 -16.14
C LEU A 78 21.88 8.42 -15.03
N GLN A 79 22.20 7.47 -14.16
CA GLN A 79 21.47 7.28 -12.91
C GLN A 79 21.80 8.42 -11.95
N LYS A 80 20.77 9.08 -11.44
CA LYS A 80 20.93 10.06 -10.36
C LYS A 80 21.11 9.33 -9.03
N LYS A 81 22.07 9.76 -8.23
CA LYS A 81 22.16 9.34 -6.82
C LYS A 81 21.19 10.17 -6.01
N VAL A 82 20.46 9.51 -5.13
CA VAL A 82 19.60 10.20 -4.15
C VAL A 82 20.50 10.65 -3.01
N ASP A 83 20.51 11.95 -2.76
CA ASP A 83 21.18 12.51 -1.59
C ASP A 83 20.15 12.67 -0.46
N LEU A 84 20.36 11.91 0.60
CA LEU A 84 19.57 11.97 1.82
C LEU A 84 20.21 12.82 2.91
N SER A 85 21.35 13.42 2.63
CA SER A 85 21.99 14.30 3.60
C SER A 85 21.02 15.43 3.97
N VAL A 86 20.76 15.57 5.26
CA VAL A 86 19.97 16.65 5.84
C VAL A 86 20.83 17.27 6.93
N GLN A 87 21.02 18.58 6.86
CA GLN A 87 21.68 19.28 7.96
C GLN A 87 20.71 19.40 9.13
N ASN A 88 21.18 19.07 10.33
CA ASN A 88 20.41 19.25 11.54
C ASN A 88 20.11 20.73 11.77
N GLY A 89 18.87 21.01 12.15
CA GLY A 89 18.46 22.33 12.59
C GLY A 89 19.11 22.71 13.93
N THR A 90 18.84 23.93 14.35
CA THR A 90 19.46 24.51 15.56
C THR A 90 18.46 24.70 16.71
N LEU A 91 17.17 24.54 16.47
CA LEU A 91 16.17 24.66 17.54
C LEU A 91 16.32 23.48 18.50
N PRO A 92 16.49 23.70 19.81
CA PRO A 92 16.62 22.60 20.75
C PRO A 92 15.29 21.84 20.89
N LEU A 93 15.38 20.53 21.05
CA LEU A 93 14.29 19.67 21.56
C LEU A 93 14.58 19.38 23.03
N ALA A 94 13.61 19.65 23.91
CA ALA A 94 13.73 19.24 25.31
C ALA A 94 13.47 17.72 25.47
N HIS A 95 12.66 17.15 24.56
CA HIS A 95 12.30 15.74 24.59
C HIS A 95 12.53 15.11 23.21
N ARG A 96 12.70 13.80 23.18
CA ARG A 96 12.84 13.01 21.95
C ARG A 96 11.58 13.11 21.11
N PRO A 97 11.70 13.16 19.75
CA PRO A 97 10.52 13.14 18.88
C PRO A 97 9.71 11.84 19.08
N VAL A 98 8.39 11.98 19.06
CA VAL A 98 7.47 10.84 19.15
C VAL A 98 6.93 10.52 17.76
N VAL A 99 6.82 9.23 17.43
CA VAL A 99 6.19 8.72 16.21
C VAL A 99 4.99 7.86 16.59
N CYS A 100 3.79 8.29 16.24
CA CYS A 100 2.55 7.58 16.54
C CYS A 100 2.09 6.77 15.32
N GLY A 101 2.16 5.44 15.44
CA GLY A 101 1.87 4.44 14.41
C GLY A 101 3.14 3.87 13.78
N LEU A 102 3.23 2.53 13.73
CA LEU A 102 4.36 1.78 13.16
C LEU A 102 4.02 1.13 11.81
N GLY A 103 3.14 1.78 11.04
CA GLY A 103 2.94 1.48 9.61
C GLY A 103 4.09 2.05 8.76
N PRO A 104 4.05 1.90 7.41
CA PRO A 104 5.17 2.31 6.55
C PRO A 104 5.60 3.76 6.75
N ALA A 105 4.68 4.70 6.98
CA ALA A 105 5.02 6.10 7.21
C ALA A 105 5.80 6.30 8.51
N GLY A 106 5.28 5.77 9.63
CA GLY A 106 5.94 5.88 10.93
C GLY A 106 7.25 5.11 11.00
N LEU A 107 7.31 3.92 10.40
CA LEU A 107 8.51 3.07 10.36
C LEU A 107 9.68 3.80 9.67
N PHE A 108 9.44 4.40 8.50
CA PHE A 108 10.48 5.13 7.76
C PHE A 108 10.80 6.49 8.36
N ALA A 109 9.82 7.17 8.99
CA ALA A 109 10.10 8.38 9.76
C ALA A 109 10.99 8.08 10.97
N ALA A 110 10.64 7.04 11.75
CA ALA A 110 11.42 6.62 12.91
C ALA A 110 12.83 6.15 12.53
N LEU A 111 12.96 5.36 11.44
CA LEU A 111 14.26 4.90 10.95
C LEU A 111 15.18 6.09 10.59
N LEU A 112 14.67 7.08 9.84
CA LEU A 112 15.49 8.22 9.45
C LEU A 112 15.88 9.08 10.67
N LEU A 113 14.94 9.32 11.59
CA LEU A 113 15.21 10.02 12.85
C LEU A 113 16.27 9.27 13.69
N ALA A 114 16.17 7.93 13.79
CA ALA A 114 17.14 7.13 14.53
C ALA A 114 18.53 7.17 13.89
N ARG A 115 18.63 7.03 12.55
CA ARG A 115 19.89 7.12 11.80
C ARG A 115 20.56 8.49 11.93
N GLN A 116 19.79 9.55 12.22
CA GLN A 116 20.28 10.91 12.45
C GLN A 116 20.48 11.25 13.95
N GLY A 117 20.39 10.25 14.84
CA GLY A 117 20.69 10.38 16.27
C GLY A 117 19.57 10.96 17.14
N TYR A 118 18.33 11.09 16.63
CA TYR A 118 17.19 11.63 17.39
C TYR A 118 16.58 10.65 18.38
N ARG A 119 16.90 9.35 18.31
CA ARG A 119 16.45 8.32 19.24
C ARG A 119 14.91 8.37 19.47
N PRO A 120 14.07 8.25 18.42
CA PRO A 120 12.63 8.48 18.52
C PRO A 120 11.95 7.51 19.48
N ILE A 121 10.84 7.96 20.09
CA ILE A 121 9.90 7.10 20.81
C ILE A 121 8.77 6.74 19.84
N VAL A 122 8.60 5.46 19.53
CA VAL A 122 7.57 4.97 18.61
C VAL A 122 6.46 4.31 19.40
N LEU A 123 5.23 4.74 19.13
CA LEU A 123 4.02 4.21 19.77
C LEU A 123 3.19 3.47 18.73
N GLU A 124 2.87 2.21 19.00
CA GLU A 124 1.98 1.40 18.17
C GLU A 124 0.79 0.91 19.01
N ARG A 125 -0.43 1.14 18.53
CA ARG A 125 -1.66 0.76 19.23
C ARG A 125 -1.84 -0.74 19.39
N GLY A 126 -1.38 -1.50 18.41
CA GLY A 126 -1.44 -2.95 18.40
C GLY A 126 -0.16 -3.60 18.93
N PRO A 127 -0.13 -4.94 18.95
CA PRO A 127 1.01 -5.71 19.45
C PRO A 127 2.16 -5.79 18.42
N ALA A 128 3.29 -6.32 18.89
CA ALA A 128 4.39 -6.76 18.04
C ALA A 128 3.94 -7.86 17.07
N LEU A 129 4.71 -8.05 16.02
CA LEU A 129 4.29 -8.86 14.86
C LEU A 129 3.92 -10.30 15.21
N ASP A 130 4.67 -10.96 16.09
CA ASP A 130 4.40 -12.37 16.45
C ASP A 130 3.05 -12.54 17.17
N GLU A 131 2.70 -11.61 18.07
CA GLU A 131 1.40 -11.58 18.73
C GLU A 131 0.29 -11.16 17.79
N ARG A 132 0.58 -10.21 16.90
CA ARG A 132 -0.35 -9.76 15.87
C ARG A 132 -0.74 -10.90 14.91
N ILE A 133 0.21 -11.72 14.48
CA ILE A 133 -0.06 -12.89 13.62
C ILE A 133 -1.02 -13.83 14.33
N LYS A 134 -0.78 -14.14 15.61
CA LYS A 134 -1.68 -14.99 16.42
C LYS A 134 -3.09 -14.42 16.54
N ALA A 135 -3.21 -13.10 16.73
CA ALA A 135 -4.50 -12.43 16.82
C ALA A 135 -5.28 -12.49 15.49
N VAL A 136 -4.59 -12.30 14.35
CA VAL A 136 -5.18 -12.42 13.01
C VAL A 136 -5.60 -13.86 12.71
N GLU A 137 -4.77 -14.85 13.04
CA GLU A 137 -5.08 -16.27 12.88
C GLU A 137 -6.25 -16.69 13.79
N HIS A 138 -6.29 -16.21 15.02
CA HIS A 138 -7.40 -16.44 15.94
C HIS A 138 -8.70 -15.85 15.41
N PHE A 139 -8.69 -14.59 14.95
CA PHE A 139 -9.86 -13.98 14.31
C PHE A 139 -10.31 -14.77 13.08
N SER A 140 -9.38 -15.17 12.22
CA SER A 140 -9.68 -15.99 11.03
C SER A 140 -10.34 -17.32 11.41
N ALA A 141 -9.90 -17.97 12.47
CA ALA A 141 -10.44 -19.25 12.93
C ALA A 141 -11.78 -19.12 13.68
N THR A 142 -11.94 -18.15 14.56
CA THR A 142 -13.05 -18.06 15.54
C THR A 142 -14.07 -16.97 15.22
N GLY A 143 -13.67 -15.86 14.56
CA GLY A 143 -14.47 -14.65 14.42
C GLY A 143 -14.38 -13.72 15.65
N GLU A 144 -13.53 -14.00 16.61
CA GLU A 144 -13.30 -13.12 17.76
C GLU A 144 -12.33 -12.01 17.38
N LEU A 145 -12.86 -10.82 17.11
CA LEU A 145 -12.09 -9.66 16.69
C LEU A 145 -11.44 -8.93 17.86
N ASP A 146 -10.11 -8.82 17.85
CA ASP A 146 -9.39 -7.81 18.64
C ASP A 146 -9.33 -6.50 17.83
N VAL A 147 -9.94 -5.43 18.34
CA VAL A 147 -10.01 -4.12 17.68
C VAL A 147 -8.66 -3.41 17.60
N ASN A 148 -7.67 -3.82 18.38
CA ASN A 148 -6.32 -3.27 18.40
C ASN A 148 -5.28 -4.18 17.74
N ALA A 149 -5.59 -5.48 17.53
CA ALA A 149 -4.70 -6.47 16.93
C ALA A 149 -5.38 -7.19 15.77
N ASN A 150 -5.22 -6.68 14.54
CA ASN A 150 -5.90 -7.19 13.35
C ASN A 150 -5.11 -6.82 12.07
N ILE A 151 -5.73 -7.00 10.89
CA ILE A 151 -5.07 -6.65 9.61
C ILE A 151 -4.78 -5.16 9.47
N GLN A 152 -5.48 -4.27 10.19
CA GLN A 152 -5.28 -2.82 10.10
C GLN A 152 -4.26 -2.29 11.12
N PHE A 153 -4.22 -2.87 12.32
CA PHE A 153 -3.46 -2.37 13.46
C PHE A 153 -2.44 -3.38 13.98
N GLY A 154 -1.32 -2.87 14.47
CA GLY A 154 -0.15 -3.59 14.95
C GLY A 154 1.09 -3.34 14.10
N GLU A 155 2.22 -3.88 14.50
CA GLU A 155 3.53 -3.67 13.86
C GLU A 155 3.47 -3.81 12.33
N GLY A 156 3.95 -2.79 11.62
CA GLY A 156 3.98 -2.70 10.16
C GLY A 156 2.68 -2.20 9.51
N GLY A 157 1.60 -1.96 10.29
CA GLY A 157 0.32 -1.44 9.80
C GLY A 157 -0.39 -2.38 8.82
N ALA A 158 -1.36 -1.86 8.07
CA ALA A 158 -2.15 -2.64 7.11
C ALA A 158 -1.32 -3.29 5.98
N GLY A 159 -0.16 -2.71 5.65
CA GLY A 159 0.73 -3.23 4.61
C GLY A 159 1.29 -4.62 4.89
N THR A 160 1.44 -5.00 6.16
CA THR A 160 2.01 -6.29 6.59
C THR A 160 1.21 -7.50 6.08
N PHE A 161 -0.11 -7.38 6.01
CA PHE A 161 -1.01 -8.43 5.54
C PHE A 161 -1.59 -8.09 4.16
N SER A 162 -0.72 -7.71 3.22
CA SER A 162 -1.06 -7.38 1.85
C SER A 162 -0.16 -8.14 0.86
N ASP A 163 -0.28 -7.89 -0.44
CA ASP A 163 0.67 -8.39 -1.45
C ASP A 163 2.08 -7.76 -1.31
N GLY A 164 2.22 -6.71 -0.50
CA GLY A 164 3.51 -6.03 -0.35
C GLY A 164 3.97 -5.30 -1.61
N LYS A 165 3.05 -4.75 -2.40
CA LYS A 165 3.38 -3.99 -3.61
C LYS A 165 4.17 -2.72 -3.27
N LEU A 166 5.27 -2.54 -4.01
CA LEU A 166 6.12 -1.35 -3.92
C LEU A 166 5.89 -0.39 -5.11
N THR A 167 4.90 -0.65 -5.95
CA THR A 167 4.55 0.24 -7.06
C THR A 167 3.89 1.51 -6.56
N THR A 168 4.32 2.65 -7.11
CA THR A 168 3.76 3.97 -6.82
C THR A 168 3.73 4.84 -8.05
N ARG A 169 2.95 5.92 -8.03
CA ARG A 169 2.87 6.92 -9.11
C ARG A 169 3.51 8.26 -8.73
N ILE A 170 4.10 8.36 -7.53
CA ILE A 170 4.59 9.66 -7.03
C ILE A 170 5.86 10.16 -7.74
N GLY A 171 6.62 9.30 -8.43
CA GLY A 171 7.82 9.71 -9.17
C GLY A 171 8.93 10.35 -8.31
N ASP A 172 8.96 10.08 -7.01
CA ASP A 172 9.89 10.65 -6.03
C ASP A 172 11.21 9.91 -5.99
N GLU A 173 12.31 10.63 -5.87
CA GLU A 173 13.65 10.06 -5.76
C GLU A 173 13.82 9.21 -4.49
N LEU A 174 13.11 9.54 -3.40
CA LEU A 174 13.13 8.79 -2.15
C LEU A 174 12.60 7.34 -2.28
N CYS A 175 11.86 7.02 -3.36
CA CYS A 175 11.45 5.64 -3.64
C CYS A 175 12.65 4.70 -3.77
N GLY A 176 13.76 5.19 -4.34
CA GLY A 176 15.02 4.43 -4.44
C GLY A 176 15.57 4.07 -3.07
N PHE A 177 15.57 5.02 -2.13
CA PHE A 177 16.01 4.79 -0.76
C PHE A 177 15.11 3.79 -0.02
N VAL A 178 13.79 3.91 -0.16
CA VAL A 178 12.86 2.93 0.44
C VAL A 178 13.16 1.52 -0.07
N THR A 179 13.40 1.36 -1.38
CA THR A 179 13.76 0.06 -1.97
C THR A 179 15.10 -0.44 -1.42
N GLU A 180 16.11 0.43 -1.31
CA GLU A 180 17.42 0.09 -0.74
C GLU A 180 17.32 -0.38 0.72
N VAL A 181 16.55 0.32 1.55
CA VAL A 181 16.29 -0.09 2.93
C VAL A 181 15.62 -1.46 2.98
N PHE A 182 14.63 -1.72 2.16
CA PHE A 182 14.01 -3.05 2.11
C PHE A 182 15.01 -4.15 1.75
N LEU A 183 15.90 -3.91 0.78
CA LEU A 183 16.96 -4.85 0.40
C LEU A 183 17.95 -5.08 1.55
N GLN A 184 18.38 -4.02 2.23
CA GLN A 184 19.27 -4.10 3.39
C GLN A 184 18.67 -4.94 4.52
N HIS A 185 17.33 -4.98 4.62
CA HIS A 185 16.60 -5.71 5.65
C HIS A 185 16.02 -7.06 5.18
N GLY A 186 16.54 -7.61 4.06
CA GLY A 186 16.25 -8.98 3.62
C GLY A 186 15.05 -9.13 2.69
N ALA A 187 14.59 -8.04 2.04
CA ALA A 187 13.64 -8.18 0.94
C ALA A 187 14.30 -8.85 -0.27
N PRO A 188 13.52 -9.54 -1.12
CA PRO A 188 14.04 -10.22 -2.32
C PRO A 188 14.76 -9.23 -3.25
N GLU A 189 15.94 -9.63 -3.76
CA GLU A 189 16.77 -8.78 -4.64
C GLU A 189 16.01 -8.28 -5.88
N GLU A 190 15.06 -9.08 -6.36
CA GLU A 190 14.25 -8.76 -7.53
C GLU A 190 13.40 -7.49 -7.40
N ILE A 191 13.14 -6.98 -6.18
CA ILE A 191 12.42 -5.71 -6.01
C ILE A 191 13.22 -4.52 -6.56
N ALA A 192 14.54 -4.66 -6.71
CA ALA A 192 15.41 -3.61 -7.27
C ALA A 192 15.16 -3.38 -8.76
N TRP A 193 14.73 -4.42 -9.50
CA TRP A 193 14.70 -4.36 -10.95
C TRP A 193 13.37 -4.81 -11.60
N LYS A 194 12.48 -5.52 -10.92
CA LYS A 194 11.15 -5.83 -11.48
C LYS A 194 10.30 -4.57 -11.61
N GLN A 195 9.62 -4.40 -12.75
CA GLN A 195 8.75 -3.25 -13.03
C GLN A 195 7.61 -3.09 -12.03
N LYS A 196 7.05 -4.19 -11.53
CA LYS A 196 6.00 -4.24 -10.54
C LYS A 196 6.50 -5.03 -9.32
N PRO A 197 7.42 -4.42 -8.53
CA PRO A 197 8.02 -5.11 -7.39
C PRO A 197 6.99 -5.35 -6.29
N HIS A 198 7.08 -6.52 -5.68
CA HIS A 198 6.31 -6.89 -4.50
C HIS A 198 7.18 -7.74 -3.57
N VAL A 199 6.91 -7.68 -2.29
CA VAL A 199 7.65 -8.45 -1.29
C VAL A 199 6.90 -9.72 -0.90
N GLY A 200 5.57 -9.67 -0.87
CA GLY A 200 4.72 -10.73 -0.33
C GLY A 200 4.54 -10.63 1.19
N THR A 201 3.37 -11.02 1.69
CA THR A 201 3.04 -10.90 3.12
C THR A 201 3.97 -11.71 4.01
N ASP A 202 4.46 -12.84 3.55
CA ASP A 202 5.37 -13.75 4.26
C ASP A 202 6.76 -13.12 4.49
N LEU A 203 7.38 -12.56 3.46
CA LEU A 203 8.72 -11.99 3.55
C LEU A 203 8.71 -10.58 4.16
N LEU A 204 7.66 -9.80 3.90
CA LEU A 204 7.55 -8.43 4.41
C LEU A 204 7.57 -8.37 5.94
N ARG A 205 7.06 -9.38 6.62
CA ARG A 205 7.09 -9.51 8.08
C ARG A 205 8.52 -9.46 8.62
N GLY A 206 9.44 -10.24 8.03
CA GLY A 206 10.85 -10.25 8.42
C GLY A 206 11.54 -8.90 8.18
N VAL A 207 11.23 -8.25 7.05
CA VAL A 207 11.78 -6.93 6.71
C VAL A 207 11.35 -5.87 7.72
N ILE A 208 10.07 -5.82 8.08
CA ILE A 208 9.54 -4.86 9.06
C ILE A 208 10.19 -5.04 10.42
N THR A 209 10.25 -6.27 10.93
CA THR A 209 10.90 -6.58 12.20
C THR A 209 12.39 -6.22 12.19
N SER A 210 13.08 -6.44 11.08
CA SER A 210 14.50 -6.09 10.93
C SER A 210 14.71 -4.57 10.98
N ILE A 211 13.86 -3.78 10.32
CA ILE A 211 13.90 -2.31 10.37
C ILE A 211 13.64 -1.80 11.80
N ARG A 212 12.63 -2.36 12.50
CA ARG A 212 12.37 -2.01 13.90
C ARG A 212 13.58 -2.25 14.79
N ARG A 213 14.22 -3.41 14.65
CA ARG A 213 15.44 -3.74 15.43
C ARG A 213 16.58 -2.76 15.16
N GLU A 214 16.73 -2.24 13.95
CA GLU A 214 17.70 -1.18 13.66
C GLU A 214 17.35 0.11 14.41
N ILE A 215 16.07 0.52 14.42
CA ILE A 215 15.61 1.70 15.19
C ILE A 215 15.97 1.54 16.66
N GLU A 216 15.70 0.37 17.26
CA GLU A 216 16.01 0.07 18.67
C GLU A 216 17.55 0.07 18.92
N ALA A 217 18.32 -0.54 18.01
CA ALA A 217 19.79 -0.56 18.11
C ALA A 217 20.43 0.83 18.02
N LEU A 218 19.76 1.78 17.35
CA LEU A 218 20.18 3.18 17.25
C LEU A 218 19.66 4.06 18.42
N GLY A 219 19.10 3.42 19.47
CA GLY A 219 18.64 4.10 20.69
C GLY A 219 17.19 4.58 20.62
N GLY A 220 16.42 4.22 19.60
CA GLY A 220 14.98 4.42 19.60
C GLY A 220 14.27 3.45 20.56
N GLU A 221 13.06 3.80 20.95
CA GLU A 221 12.20 2.94 21.78
C GLU A 221 10.90 2.65 21.04
N VAL A 222 10.38 1.41 21.17
CA VAL A 222 9.09 1.03 20.56
C VAL A 222 8.15 0.51 21.66
N HIS A 223 7.03 1.20 21.83
CA HIS A 223 5.99 0.87 22.79
C HIS A 223 4.77 0.33 22.04
N PHE A 224 4.58 -0.99 22.13
CA PHE A 224 3.39 -1.68 21.61
C PHE A 224 2.20 -1.55 22.58
N ASN A 225 1.00 -1.86 22.08
CA ASN A 225 -0.26 -1.78 22.84
C ASN A 225 -0.49 -0.39 23.42
N THR A 226 0.01 0.65 22.76
CA THR A 226 0.00 2.05 23.21
C THR A 226 -0.68 2.93 22.18
N ALA A 227 -1.97 3.22 22.40
CA ALA A 227 -2.78 4.05 21.53
C ALA A 227 -2.77 5.52 21.98
N LEU A 228 -2.69 6.44 21.03
CA LEU A 228 -2.84 7.89 21.26
C LEU A 228 -4.29 8.19 21.66
N THR A 229 -4.48 8.94 22.75
CA THR A 229 -5.80 9.30 23.28
C THR A 229 -6.03 10.81 23.40
N GLY A 230 -4.97 11.63 23.26
CA GLY A 230 -5.11 13.08 23.32
C GLY A 230 -3.78 13.82 23.21
N PHE A 231 -3.88 15.16 23.25
CA PHE A 231 -2.73 16.07 23.18
C PHE A 231 -2.69 16.97 24.40
N GLU A 232 -1.49 17.24 24.89
CA GLU A 232 -1.22 18.35 25.79
C GLU A 232 -0.63 19.50 24.99
N GLN A 233 -1.16 20.70 25.16
CA GLN A 233 -0.72 21.87 24.42
C GLN A 233 -0.64 23.12 25.31
N LYS A 234 0.28 24.01 24.96
CA LYS A 234 0.43 25.32 25.60
C LYS A 234 0.71 26.38 24.53
N ASN A 235 -0.10 27.45 24.54
CA ASN A 235 0.05 28.55 23.57
C ASN A 235 0.05 28.11 22.09
N GLY A 236 -0.78 27.10 21.72
CA GLY A 236 -0.88 26.59 20.36
C GLY A 236 0.29 25.69 19.92
N ALA A 237 1.17 25.30 20.84
CA ALA A 237 2.24 24.36 20.57
C ALA A 237 2.07 23.07 21.40
N LEU A 238 2.45 21.94 20.82
CA LEU A 238 2.44 20.63 21.47
C LEU A 238 3.48 20.60 22.59
N THR A 239 3.10 20.11 23.76
CA THR A 239 3.98 19.88 24.92
C THR A 239 4.01 18.42 25.37
N GLY A 240 3.02 17.63 24.93
CA GLY A 240 2.94 16.21 25.25
C GLY A 240 1.73 15.54 24.64
N ILE A 241 1.63 14.25 24.85
CA ILE A 241 0.52 13.42 24.38
C ILE A 241 0.02 12.51 25.49
N PHE A 242 -1.27 12.23 25.47
CA PHE A 242 -1.90 11.21 26.30
C PHE A 242 -2.03 9.92 25.52
N THR A 243 -1.80 8.79 26.17
CA THR A 243 -1.92 7.46 25.58
C THR A 243 -2.61 6.50 26.54
N THR A 244 -2.95 5.31 26.07
CA THR A 244 -3.48 4.22 26.92
C THR A 244 -2.48 3.73 27.95
N SER A 245 -1.18 4.03 27.80
CA SER A 245 -0.09 3.58 28.69
C SER A 245 0.52 4.70 29.52
N GLY A 246 -0.03 5.92 29.46
CA GLY A 246 0.48 7.09 30.19
C GLY A 246 0.72 8.30 29.30
N THR A 247 1.49 9.26 29.80
CA THR A 247 1.78 10.53 29.13
C THR A 247 3.22 10.55 28.66
N PHE A 248 3.45 11.07 27.44
CA PHE A 248 4.79 11.32 26.89
C PHE A 248 4.93 12.81 26.62
N ALA A 249 5.94 13.44 27.20
CA ALA A 249 6.31 14.80 26.87
C ALA A 249 7.00 14.83 25.51
N CYS A 250 6.59 15.73 24.61
CA CYS A 250 7.19 15.91 23.29
C CYS A 250 6.80 17.23 22.67
N GLU A 251 7.70 17.84 21.90
CA GLU A 251 7.46 19.03 21.08
C GLU A 251 7.37 18.70 19.58
N ALA A 252 7.66 17.45 19.19
CA ALA A 252 7.60 16.99 17.81
C ALA A 252 6.95 15.60 17.74
N LEU A 253 5.75 15.54 17.17
CA LEU A 253 4.96 14.31 17.00
C LEU A 253 4.71 14.02 15.54
N VAL A 254 5.22 12.91 15.02
CA VAL A 254 4.83 12.35 13.71
C VAL A 254 3.52 11.58 13.89
N PHE A 255 2.44 12.09 13.29
CA PHE A 255 1.10 11.52 13.37
C PHE A 255 0.83 10.59 12.19
N ALA A 256 1.14 9.29 12.32
CA ALA A 256 1.10 8.27 11.27
C ALA A 256 0.14 7.10 11.57
N VAL A 257 -1.03 7.38 12.12
CA VAL A 257 -1.99 6.42 12.71
C VAL A 257 -2.69 5.47 11.74
N GLY A 258 -2.55 5.67 10.41
CA GLY A 258 -3.22 4.87 9.38
C GLY A 258 -4.69 5.26 9.15
N HIS A 259 -5.23 4.79 8.01
CA HIS A 259 -6.56 5.21 7.53
C HIS A 259 -7.74 4.64 8.33
N SER A 260 -7.51 3.60 9.13
CA SER A 260 -8.56 2.91 9.89
C SER A 260 -8.72 3.40 11.33
N ALA A 261 -7.92 4.36 11.79
CA ALA A 261 -7.94 4.91 13.16
C ALA A 261 -9.10 5.91 13.36
N ARG A 262 -10.34 5.45 13.15
CA ARG A 262 -11.55 6.28 13.19
C ARG A 262 -11.84 6.84 14.58
N ASP A 263 -11.47 6.13 15.63
CA ASP A 263 -11.51 6.60 17.02
C ASP A 263 -10.57 7.78 17.24
N THR A 264 -9.35 7.70 16.69
CA THR A 264 -8.37 8.80 16.74
C THR A 264 -8.86 10.01 15.93
N PHE A 265 -9.52 9.79 14.77
CA PHE A 265 -10.16 10.90 14.04
C PHE A 265 -11.31 11.54 14.83
N GLY A 266 -12.10 10.71 15.55
CA GLY A 266 -13.11 11.19 16.49
C GLY A 266 -12.50 12.06 17.57
N MET A 267 -11.45 11.58 18.23
CA MET A 267 -10.71 12.30 19.28
C MET A 267 -10.18 13.66 18.78
N LEU A 268 -9.63 13.71 17.56
CA LEU A 268 -9.20 14.98 16.95
C LEU A 268 -10.36 15.95 16.80
N MET A 269 -11.49 15.52 16.22
CA MET A 269 -12.67 16.37 16.01
C MET A 269 -13.31 16.80 17.33
N ASP A 270 -13.33 15.94 18.35
CA ASP A 270 -13.83 16.26 19.68
C ASP A 270 -12.90 17.26 20.42
N GLY A 271 -11.59 17.18 20.13
CA GLY A 271 -10.57 18.13 20.57
C GLY A 271 -10.54 19.45 19.80
N GLY A 272 -11.49 19.67 18.86
CA GLY A 272 -11.61 20.92 18.12
C GLY A 272 -10.77 21.00 16.84
N PHE A 273 -10.09 19.92 16.42
CA PHE A 273 -9.39 19.91 15.14
C PHE A 273 -10.38 19.86 13.96
N VAL A 274 -10.14 20.71 12.98
CA VAL A 274 -10.87 20.72 11.70
C VAL A 274 -10.20 19.74 10.74
N LEU A 275 -10.90 18.66 10.42
CA LEU A 275 -10.53 17.72 9.38
C LEU A 275 -11.24 18.08 8.07
N GLU A 276 -10.61 17.80 6.94
CA GLU A 276 -11.22 17.91 5.61
C GLU A 276 -11.76 16.55 5.18
N CYS A 277 -12.92 16.52 4.51
CA CYS A 277 -13.37 15.32 3.80
C CYS A 277 -12.44 15.01 2.64
N LYS A 278 -12.11 13.73 2.48
CA LYS A 278 -11.32 13.24 1.36
C LYS A 278 -12.11 12.19 0.58
N PRO A 279 -12.19 12.31 -0.76
CA PRO A 279 -12.79 11.26 -1.58
C PRO A 279 -12.07 9.93 -1.40
N PHE A 280 -12.85 8.85 -1.41
CA PHE A 280 -12.38 7.47 -1.37
C PHE A 280 -13.19 6.61 -2.34
N SER A 281 -13.12 5.29 -2.24
CA SER A 281 -13.91 4.41 -3.11
C SER A 281 -14.43 3.22 -2.33
N VAL A 282 -15.56 2.70 -2.77
CA VAL A 282 -16.24 1.55 -2.16
C VAL A 282 -16.63 0.54 -3.22
N GLY A 283 -16.71 -0.74 -2.87
CA GLY A 283 -17.12 -1.78 -3.78
C GLY A 283 -16.85 -3.18 -3.23
N PHE A 284 -16.45 -4.08 -4.09
CA PHE A 284 -16.36 -5.51 -3.79
C PHE A 284 -15.02 -6.08 -4.22
N ARG A 285 -14.61 -7.18 -3.62
CA ARG A 285 -13.43 -7.94 -4.02
C ARG A 285 -13.83 -9.00 -5.06
N ALA A 286 -13.34 -8.86 -6.30
CA ALA A 286 -13.57 -9.82 -7.38
C ALA A 286 -12.52 -10.92 -7.36
N GLU A 287 -12.95 -12.19 -7.48
CA GLU A 287 -12.09 -13.36 -7.59
C GLU A 287 -12.30 -14.08 -8.93
N HIS A 288 -11.17 -14.44 -9.55
CA HIS A 288 -11.10 -15.21 -10.81
C HIS A 288 -10.04 -16.29 -10.68
N LEU A 289 -10.08 -17.32 -11.53
CA LEU A 289 -8.90 -18.19 -11.66
C LEU A 289 -7.73 -17.40 -12.24
N GLN A 290 -6.57 -17.46 -11.58
CA GLN A 290 -5.35 -16.80 -12.04
C GLN A 290 -4.97 -17.25 -13.46
N SER A 291 -5.15 -18.52 -13.77
CA SER A 291 -4.86 -19.09 -15.10
C SER A 291 -5.74 -18.49 -16.21
N GLU A 292 -7.00 -18.17 -15.95
CA GLU A 292 -7.88 -17.55 -16.93
C GLU A 292 -7.50 -16.08 -17.18
N ILE A 293 -7.11 -15.36 -16.12
CA ILE A 293 -6.57 -14.01 -16.24
C ILE A 293 -5.27 -14.03 -17.09
N GLU A 294 -4.37 -14.99 -16.82
CA GLU A 294 -3.13 -15.11 -17.59
C GLU A 294 -3.38 -15.46 -19.06
N LYS A 295 -4.34 -16.33 -19.36
CA LYS A 295 -4.74 -16.61 -20.74
C LYS A 295 -5.25 -15.36 -21.47
N SER A 296 -6.06 -14.57 -20.80
CA SER A 296 -6.56 -13.31 -21.39
C SER A 296 -5.47 -12.27 -21.61
N LEU A 297 -4.45 -12.20 -20.73
CA LEU A 297 -3.36 -11.22 -20.83
C LEU A 297 -2.22 -11.64 -21.75
N TYR A 298 -1.88 -12.95 -21.77
CA TYR A 298 -0.69 -13.48 -22.45
C TYR A 298 -1.02 -14.42 -23.62
N HIS A 299 -2.30 -14.74 -23.82
CA HIS A 299 -2.78 -15.61 -24.88
C HIS A 299 -2.05 -16.96 -24.90
N GLU A 300 -1.49 -17.35 -26.04
CA GLU A 300 -0.73 -18.59 -26.20
C GLU A 300 0.56 -18.66 -25.38
N ALA A 301 1.07 -17.51 -24.95
CA ALA A 301 2.27 -17.46 -24.11
C ALA A 301 1.96 -17.66 -22.62
N ALA A 302 0.68 -17.81 -22.22
CA ALA A 302 0.32 -18.03 -20.82
C ALA A 302 1.04 -19.28 -20.26
N GLY A 303 1.61 -19.14 -19.05
CA GLY A 303 2.40 -20.20 -18.43
C GLY A 303 3.87 -20.24 -18.86
N HIS A 304 4.34 -19.36 -19.76
CA HIS A 304 5.75 -19.29 -20.10
C HIS A 304 6.58 -18.83 -18.89
N PRO A 305 7.69 -19.53 -18.51
CA PRO A 305 8.44 -19.28 -17.28
C PRO A 305 9.08 -17.88 -17.18
N ALA A 306 9.33 -17.23 -18.30
CA ALA A 306 9.86 -15.86 -18.33
C ALA A 306 8.79 -14.77 -18.08
N LEU A 307 7.49 -15.15 -18.05
CA LEU A 307 6.42 -14.21 -17.76
C LEU A 307 6.12 -14.14 -16.26
N PRO A 308 5.90 -12.95 -15.70
CA PRO A 308 5.39 -12.83 -14.33
C PRO A 308 3.95 -13.33 -14.25
N ARG A 309 3.47 -13.56 -13.03
CA ARG A 309 2.04 -13.79 -12.78
C ARG A 309 1.22 -12.63 -13.37
N GLY A 310 0.15 -12.99 -14.08
CA GLY A 310 -0.70 -12.02 -14.75
C GLY A 310 -1.33 -11.04 -13.75
N GLU A 311 -1.12 -9.75 -13.99
CA GLU A 311 -1.61 -8.65 -13.16
C GLU A 311 -2.25 -7.58 -14.02
N TYR A 312 -3.42 -7.11 -13.65
CA TYR A 312 -4.17 -6.10 -14.38
C TYR A 312 -4.49 -4.87 -13.54
N GLN A 313 -4.71 -3.76 -14.22
CA GLN A 313 -5.26 -2.53 -13.67
C GLN A 313 -6.27 -1.99 -14.66
N LEU A 314 -7.54 -1.96 -14.26
CA LEU A 314 -8.66 -1.54 -15.10
C LEU A 314 -9.28 -0.27 -14.53
N SER A 315 -9.77 0.58 -15.42
CA SER A 315 -10.57 1.74 -15.05
C SER A 315 -11.59 2.04 -16.14
N GLN A 316 -12.75 2.55 -15.74
CA GLN A 316 -13.83 2.96 -16.63
C GLN A 316 -14.56 4.16 -16.05
N HIS A 317 -14.67 5.22 -16.84
CA HIS A 317 -15.55 6.32 -16.49
C HIS A 317 -17.00 5.96 -16.84
N VAL A 318 -17.90 6.19 -15.89
CA VAL A 318 -19.35 5.99 -15.99
C VAL A 318 -19.99 7.28 -15.47
N GLY A 319 -20.43 8.14 -16.39
CA GLY A 319 -20.85 9.49 -16.04
C GLY A 319 -19.70 10.27 -15.36
N GLU A 320 -19.97 10.87 -14.22
CA GLU A 320 -18.99 11.62 -13.45
C GLU A 320 -18.14 10.74 -12.51
N ARG A 321 -18.45 9.44 -12.39
CA ARG A 321 -17.75 8.52 -11.50
C ARG A 321 -16.72 7.69 -12.26
N CYS A 322 -15.73 7.21 -11.54
CA CYS A 322 -14.76 6.23 -12.05
C CYS A 322 -14.95 4.91 -11.31
N VAL A 323 -15.11 3.84 -12.08
CA VAL A 323 -14.99 2.45 -11.59
C VAL A 323 -13.58 1.99 -11.91
N TYR A 324 -12.86 1.45 -10.94
CA TYR A 324 -11.50 0.98 -11.17
C TYR A 324 -11.16 -0.23 -10.30
N THR A 325 -10.15 -0.98 -10.75
CA THR A 325 -9.59 -2.06 -9.95
C THR A 325 -8.48 -1.53 -9.04
N PHE A 326 -8.51 -1.96 -7.79
CA PHE A 326 -7.55 -1.55 -6.78
C PHE A 326 -6.93 -2.77 -6.10
N CYS A 327 -5.65 -2.68 -5.76
CA CYS A 327 -4.91 -3.72 -5.04
C CYS A 327 -5.16 -5.14 -5.59
N MET A 328 -4.96 -5.34 -6.91
CA MET A 328 -5.04 -6.67 -7.52
C MET A 328 -3.92 -7.55 -6.98
N CYS A 329 -4.27 -8.73 -6.46
CA CYS A 329 -3.38 -9.70 -5.84
C CYS A 329 -3.33 -10.99 -6.68
N PRO A 330 -2.32 -11.16 -7.54
CA PRO A 330 -2.15 -12.39 -8.32
C PRO A 330 -1.86 -13.58 -7.42
N GLY A 331 -2.47 -14.73 -7.72
CA GLY A 331 -2.25 -15.94 -6.91
C GLY A 331 -2.47 -15.72 -5.41
N GLY A 332 -3.41 -14.85 -5.08
CA GLY A 332 -3.67 -14.40 -3.71
C GLY A 332 -5.01 -14.84 -3.17
N GLN A 333 -5.36 -14.30 -2.02
CA GLN A 333 -6.61 -14.60 -1.32
C GLN A 333 -7.29 -13.33 -0.83
N VAL A 334 -8.60 -13.39 -0.66
CA VAL A 334 -9.40 -12.37 0.01
C VAL A 334 -9.33 -12.63 1.51
N VAL A 335 -9.16 -11.58 2.31
CA VAL A 335 -8.97 -11.67 3.76
C VAL A 335 -9.98 -10.81 4.52
N ALA A 336 -10.35 -11.26 5.72
CA ALA A 336 -11.20 -10.52 6.63
C ALA A 336 -10.42 -9.40 7.31
N SER A 337 -10.71 -8.14 6.93
CA SER A 337 -9.93 -6.96 7.30
C SER A 337 -10.68 -6.03 8.26
N ALA A 338 -11.63 -6.56 9.01
CA ALA A 338 -12.37 -5.82 10.03
C ALA A 338 -11.43 -5.27 11.13
N SER A 339 -11.74 -4.10 11.65
CA SER A 339 -11.09 -3.51 12.83
C SER A 339 -12.09 -2.86 13.79
N GLU A 340 -13.39 -2.93 13.49
CA GLU A 340 -14.49 -2.50 14.34
C GLU A 340 -15.50 -3.64 14.48
N LYS A 341 -16.08 -3.80 15.67
CA LYS A 341 -17.07 -4.84 15.94
C LYS A 341 -18.33 -4.64 15.11
N GLY A 342 -18.87 -5.74 14.56
CA GLY A 342 -20.08 -5.69 13.74
C GLY A 342 -19.91 -5.06 12.36
N CYS A 343 -18.69 -5.01 11.84
CA CYS A 343 -18.34 -4.48 10.53
C CYS A 343 -17.59 -5.53 9.71
N VAL A 344 -18.01 -5.83 8.48
CA VAL A 344 -17.27 -6.67 7.53
C VAL A 344 -16.53 -5.77 6.55
N VAL A 345 -15.24 -6.02 6.43
CA VAL A 345 -14.35 -5.38 5.45
C VAL A 345 -13.51 -6.45 4.79
N THR A 346 -13.44 -6.42 3.47
CA THR A 346 -12.57 -7.29 2.68
C THR A 346 -11.30 -6.55 2.28
N ASN A 347 -10.19 -7.29 2.16
CA ASN A 347 -8.97 -6.85 1.52
C ASN A 347 -8.35 -8.06 0.79
N GLY A 348 -7.23 -7.88 0.11
CA GLY A 348 -6.51 -8.95 -0.55
C GLY A 348 -5.07 -9.03 -0.12
N MET A 349 -4.53 -10.25 -0.09
CA MET A 349 -3.11 -10.47 0.13
C MET A 349 -2.57 -11.56 -0.79
N SER A 350 -1.25 -11.59 -0.98
CA SER A 350 -0.54 -12.68 -1.63
C SER A 350 0.76 -12.97 -0.89
N TYR A 351 1.17 -14.23 -0.92
CA TYR A 351 2.54 -14.61 -0.59
C TYR A 351 3.50 -14.17 -1.69
N HIS A 352 4.78 -14.12 -1.39
CA HIS A 352 5.81 -13.77 -2.38
C HIS A 352 5.74 -14.62 -3.65
N ALA A 353 5.54 -15.93 -3.50
CA ALA A 353 5.46 -16.87 -4.62
C ALA A 353 4.21 -16.67 -5.51
N ARG A 354 3.16 -15.99 -5.04
CA ARG A 354 1.90 -15.78 -5.79
C ARG A 354 1.36 -17.07 -6.41
N SER A 355 1.46 -18.19 -5.70
CA SER A 355 1.16 -19.54 -6.19
C SER A 355 -0.31 -19.97 -6.02
N GLY A 356 -1.15 -19.14 -5.43
CA GLY A 356 -2.56 -19.43 -5.23
C GLY A 356 -3.31 -19.59 -6.55
N LYS A 357 -4.44 -20.29 -6.49
CA LYS A 357 -5.29 -20.57 -7.67
C LYS A 357 -6.02 -19.34 -8.18
N ASN A 358 -6.41 -18.44 -7.27
CA ASN A 358 -7.20 -17.26 -7.60
C ASN A 358 -6.32 -16.02 -7.80
N ALA A 359 -6.77 -15.17 -8.70
CA ALA A 359 -6.45 -13.75 -8.74
C ALA A 359 -7.59 -13.00 -8.04
N ASN A 360 -7.30 -12.00 -7.23
CA ASN A 360 -8.34 -11.13 -6.69
C ASN A 360 -7.99 -9.65 -6.83
N ALA A 361 -9.02 -8.81 -6.95
CA ALA A 361 -8.87 -7.36 -7.01
C ALA A 361 -10.12 -6.68 -6.44
N ALA A 362 -9.96 -5.59 -5.72
CA ALA A 362 -11.10 -4.72 -5.46
C ALA A 362 -11.61 -4.12 -6.76
N VAL A 363 -12.92 -4.12 -6.97
CA VAL A 363 -13.64 -3.37 -7.99
C VAL A 363 -14.46 -2.33 -7.28
N VAL A 364 -14.05 -1.07 -7.40
CA VAL A 364 -14.57 0.01 -6.58
C VAL A 364 -15.01 1.20 -7.42
N VAL A 365 -15.99 1.95 -6.90
CA VAL A 365 -16.49 3.19 -7.46
C VAL A 365 -16.12 4.37 -6.55
N SER A 366 -15.73 5.48 -7.15
CA SER A 366 -15.37 6.71 -6.41
C SER A 366 -16.60 7.32 -5.73
N VAL A 367 -16.42 7.73 -4.45
CA VAL A 367 -17.40 8.43 -3.62
C VAL A 367 -16.80 9.70 -3.04
N GLY A 368 -17.65 10.68 -2.75
CA GLY A 368 -17.21 11.99 -2.28
C GLY A 368 -18.37 12.80 -1.67
N GLY A 369 -18.25 14.12 -1.67
CA GLY A 369 -19.22 15.02 -1.04
C GLY A 369 -20.67 14.83 -1.51
N LYS A 370 -20.90 14.37 -2.75
CA LYS A 370 -22.25 14.03 -3.25
C LYS A 370 -22.90 12.87 -2.50
N ASP A 371 -22.10 11.97 -1.90
CA ASP A 371 -22.58 10.74 -1.25
C ASP A 371 -22.77 10.92 0.26
N PHE A 372 -21.91 11.72 0.91
CA PHE A 372 -21.91 11.88 2.37
C PHE A 372 -21.78 13.33 2.84
N GLY A 373 -21.76 14.32 1.93
CA GLY A 373 -21.58 15.75 2.26
C GLY A 373 -20.13 16.10 2.59
N ASP A 374 -19.94 17.27 3.20
CA ASP A 374 -18.62 17.82 3.53
C ASP A 374 -18.24 17.66 5.01
N ASP A 375 -19.04 16.92 5.79
CA ASP A 375 -18.75 16.61 7.19
C ASP A 375 -17.90 15.34 7.31
N PRO A 376 -16.66 15.41 7.83
CA PRO A 376 -15.80 14.25 8.04
C PRO A 376 -16.44 13.14 8.88
N ARG A 377 -17.32 13.48 9.83
CA ARG A 377 -18.04 12.48 10.63
C ARG A 377 -19.00 11.67 9.78
N ARG A 378 -19.66 12.32 8.81
CA ARG A 378 -20.55 11.64 7.86
C ARG A 378 -19.79 10.75 6.89
N ALA A 379 -18.61 11.17 6.43
CA ALA A 379 -17.74 10.33 5.59
C ALA A 379 -17.34 9.04 6.32
N ILE A 380 -16.98 9.14 7.61
CA ILE A 380 -16.67 7.97 8.44
C ILE A 380 -17.93 7.13 8.69
N ALA A 381 -19.07 7.76 8.99
CA ALA A 381 -20.34 7.06 9.22
C ALA A 381 -20.79 6.30 7.97
N PHE A 382 -20.65 6.89 6.78
CA PHE A 382 -20.97 6.25 5.51
C PHE A 382 -20.20 4.91 5.32
N GLN A 383 -18.90 4.89 5.62
CA GLN A 383 -18.14 3.64 5.57
C GLN A 383 -18.67 2.61 6.59
N ARG A 384 -18.91 3.02 7.86
CA ARG A 384 -19.41 2.15 8.92
C ARG A 384 -20.78 1.55 8.58
N GLU A 385 -21.68 2.35 8.04
CA GLU A 385 -23.02 1.89 7.64
C GLU A 385 -22.95 0.80 6.57
N LEU A 386 -22.09 0.96 5.55
CA LEU A 386 -21.89 -0.03 4.52
C LEU A 386 -21.26 -1.31 5.09
N GLU A 387 -20.27 -1.18 5.95
CA GLU A 387 -19.58 -2.30 6.63
C GLU A 387 -20.52 -3.07 7.55
N ALA A 388 -21.41 -2.36 8.27
CA ALA A 388 -22.43 -2.98 9.13
C ALA A 388 -23.52 -3.69 8.33
N ARG A 389 -23.96 -3.14 7.19
CA ARG A 389 -24.89 -3.83 6.26
C ARG A 389 -24.27 -5.13 5.72
N ALA A 390 -22.98 -5.09 5.35
CA ALA A 390 -22.27 -6.30 4.91
C ALA A 390 -22.18 -7.35 6.03
N TYR A 391 -21.88 -6.94 7.27
CA TYR A 391 -21.88 -7.83 8.42
C TYR A 391 -23.26 -8.48 8.64
N ALA A 392 -24.33 -7.68 8.63
CA ALA A 392 -25.68 -8.18 8.80
C ALA A 392 -26.08 -9.18 7.70
N ALA A 393 -25.70 -8.91 6.44
CA ALA A 393 -25.97 -9.78 5.30
C ALA A 393 -25.17 -11.10 5.34
N GLY A 394 -23.93 -11.05 5.86
CA GLY A 394 -23.04 -12.22 5.94
C GLY A 394 -23.35 -13.16 7.12
N ARG A 395 -23.97 -12.64 8.18
CA ARG A 395 -24.06 -13.27 9.51
C ARG A 395 -24.71 -14.67 9.53
N SER A 396 -25.53 -15.00 8.55
CA SER A 396 -26.18 -16.32 8.47
C SER A 396 -25.19 -17.48 8.27
N ALA A 397 -24.00 -17.22 7.75
CA ALA A 397 -22.95 -18.22 7.57
C ALA A 397 -21.91 -18.23 8.73
N GLY A 398 -22.00 -17.28 9.66
CA GLY A 398 -21.11 -17.18 10.84
C GLY A 398 -20.70 -15.76 11.15
N GLU A 399 -20.04 -15.57 12.27
CA GLU A 399 -19.51 -14.27 12.68
C GLU A 399 -18.44 -13.80 11.67
N TYR A 400 -18.61 -12.59 11.16
CA TYR A 400 -17.77 -11.97 10.13
C TYR A 400 -17.70 -12.72 8.79
N ALA A 401 -18.61 -13.66 8.52
CA ALA A 401 -18.78 -14.17 7.17
C ALA A 401 -19.18 -13.03 6.22
N ALA A 402 -18.68 -13.05 4.99
CA ALA A 402 -18.94 -11.98 4.03
C ALA A 402 -20.12 -12.31 3.10
N PRO A 403 -20.94 -11.33 2.72
CA PRO A 403 -21.89 -11.49 1.62
C PRO A 403 -21.14 -11.64 0.30
N ALA A 404 -21.61 -12.54 -0.57
CA ALA A 404 -21.00 -12.78 -1.87
C ALA A 404 -22.05 -13.17 -2.92
N GLU A 405 -21.75 -12.90 -4.19
CA GLU A 405 -22.49 -13.39 -5.34
C GLU A 405 -21.60 -13.52 -6.58
N ASN A 406 -22.06 -14.26 -7.58
CA ASN A 406 -21.34 -14.29 -8.85
C ASN A 406 -21.44 -12.93 -9.58
N ILE A 407 -20.39 -12.55 -10.32
CA ILE A 407 -20.38 -11.27 -11.08
C ILE A 407 -21.60 -11.20 -12.03
N GLN A 408 -21.92 -12.27 -12.72
CA GLN A 408 -23.08 -12.30 -13.60
C GLN A 408 -24.39 -12.09 -12.82
N SER A 409 -24.55 -12.71 -11.65
CA SER A 409 -25.69 -12.50 -10.76
C SER A 409 -25.84 -11.04 -10.33
N PHE A 410 -24.71 -10.39 -9.96
CA PHE A 410 -24.68 -8.97 -9.63
C PHE A 410 -25.12 -8.09 -10.80
N LEU A 411 -24.66 -8.38 -12.02
CA LEU A 411 -25.04 -7.66 -13.23
C LEU A 411 -26.55 -7.75 -13.53
N GLU A 412 -27.19 -8.83 -13.10
CA GLU A 412 -28.61 -9.13 -13.31
C GLU A 412 -29.48 -8.84 -12.07
N GLY A 413 -28.89 -8.47 -10.92
CA GLY A 413 -29.59 -8.16 -9.67
C GLY A 413 -30.28 -9.37 -9.03
N ARG A 414 -29.64 -10.55 -9.06
CA ARG A 414 -30.24 -11.80 -8.57
C ARG A 414 -29.81 -12.21 -7.16
N GLY A 415 -28.69 -11.77 -6.66
CA GLY A 415 -28.16 -12.14 -5.35
C GLY A 415 -27.78 -13.63 -5.21
N GLN A 416 -27.36 -14.29 -6.29
CA GLN A 416 -27.10 -15.73 -6.32
C GLN A 416 -25.59 -16.02 -6.26
N LEU A 417 -25.21 -17.04 -5.50
CA LEU A 417 -23.84 -17.53 -5.40
C LEU A 417 -23.80 -19.02 -5.80
N ASN A 418 -23.24 -19.30 -6.95
CA ASN A 418 -22.95 -20.64 -7.42
C ASN A 418 -21.44 -20.85 -7.40
N ILE A 419 -20.95 -21.69 -6.49
CA ILE A 419 -19.54 -21.99 -6.34
C ILE A 419 -19.16 -23.08 -7.34
N GLY A 420 -18.35 -22.72 -8.33
CA GLY A 420 -17.83 -23.61 -9.37
C GLY A 420 -16.32 -23.85 -9.23
N ARG A 421 -15.56 -23.65 -10.31
CA ARG A 421 -14.09 -23.76 -10.30
C ARG A 421 -13.41 -22.66 -9.47
N VAL A 422 -13.99 -21.46 -9.41
CA VAL A 422 -13.57 -20.39 -8.52
C VAL A 422 -14.14 -20.67 -7.14
N GLN A 423 -13.28 -20.99 -6.20
CA GLN A 423 -13.64 -21.17 -4.79
C GLN A 423 -13.35 -19.86 -4.05
N PRO A 424 -14.32 -19.31 -3.30
CA PRO A 424 -14.06 -18.10 -2.50
C PRO A 424 -12.90 -18.34 -1.53
N THR A 425 -12.00 -17.39 -1.44
CA THR A 425 -10.82 -17.50 -0.56
C THR A 425 -10.95 -16.73 0.74
N TYR A 426 -12.08 -16.06 0.96
CA TYR A 426 -12.34 -15.32 2.19
C TYR A 426 -12.42 -16.27 3.40
N ASP A 427 -11.52 -16.09 4.34
CA ASP A 427 -11.21 -17.04 5.42
C ASP A 427 -12.32 -17.19 6.47
N ARG A 428 -13.25 -16.23 6.60
CA ARG A 428 -14.41 -16.32 7.50
C ARG A 428 -15.67 -16.93 6.86
N GLY A 429 -15.54 -17.42 5.62
CA GLY A 429 -16.67 -17.98 4.86
C GLY A 429 -17.54 -16.91 4.19
N VAL A 430 -18.32 -17.35 3.23
CA VAL A 430 -19.21 -16.48 2.45
C VAL A 430 -20.64 -16.99 2.44
N THR A 431 -21.61 -16.08 2.23
CA THR A 431 -23.01 -16.42 2.03
C THR A 431 -23.59 -15.66 0.85
N ALA A 432 -24.53 -16.29 0.15
CA ALA A 432 -25.23 -15.65 -0.97
C ALA A 432 -26.04 -14.43 -0.48
N ALA A 433 -25.85 -13.30 -1.13
CA ALA A 433 -26.59 -12.07 -0.85
C ALA A 433 -26.62 -11.17 -2.09
N ASP A 434 -27.66 -10.35 -2.21
CA ASP A 434 -27.70 -9.26 -3.21
C ASP A 434 -26.74 -8.14 -2.79
N LEU A 435 -25.56 -8.13 -3.38
CA LEU A 435 -24.53 -7.11 -3.11
C LEU A 435 -24.96 -5.71 -3.58
N GLY A 436 -25.83 -5.65 -4.60
CA GLY A 436 -26.38 -4.37 -5.07
C GLY A 436 -27.23 -3.67 -4.01
N ALA A 437 -27.93 -4.43 -3.17
CA ALA A 437 -28.75 -3.89 -2.09
C ALA A 437 -27.93 -3.34 -0.91
N LEU A 438 -26.64 -3.68 -0.81
CA LEU A 438 -25.75 -3.15 0.24
C LEU A 438 -25.31 -1.72 -0.02
N LEU A 439 -25.31 -1.30 -1.28
CA LEU A 439 -24.87 0.02 -1.72
C LEU A 439 -26.06 0.94 -2.06
N PRO A 440 -25.89 2.26 -2.04
CA PRO A 440 -26.80 3.16 -2.74
C PRO A 440 -26.97 2.74 -4.21
N GLY A 441 -28.22 2.75 -4.71
CA GLY A 441 -28.55 2.21 -6.04
C GLY A 441 -27.70 2.78 -7.18
N GLU A 442 -27.42 4.10 -7.18
CA GLU A 442 -26.56 4.75 -8.16
C GLU A 442 -25.14 4.15 -8.18
N LEU A 443 -24.58 3.83 -7.02
CA LEU A 443 -23.24 3.23 -6.93
C LEU A 443 -23.24 1.77 -7.45
N ALA A 444 -24.29 1.01 -7.13
CA ALA A 444 -24.45 -0.35 -7.64
C ALA A 444 -24.57 -0.36 -9.17
N ASP A 445 -25.37 0.52 -9.76
CA ASP A 445 -25.55 0.63 -11.20
C ASP A 445 -24.28 1.09 -11.91
N THR A 446 -23.54 2.02 -11.29
CA THR A 446 -22.23 2.46 -11.77
C THR A 446 -21.22 1.30 -11.80
N LEU A 447 -21.18 0.47 -10.73
CA LEU A 447 -20.32 -0.72 -10.67
C LEU A 447 -20.72 -1.75 -11.75
N ARG A 448 -22.03 -2.00 -11.95
CA ARG A 448 -22.54 -2.88 -13.01
C ARG A 448 -22.05 -2.41 -14.40
N ALA A 449 -22.16 -1.11 -14.68
CA ALA A 449 -21.69 -0.56 -15.95
C ALA A 449 -20.17 -0.71 -16.13
N GLY A 450 -19.39 -0.49 -15.06
CA GLY A 450 -17.95 -0.69 -15.06
C GLY A 450 -17.54 -2.13 -15.32
N LEU A 451 -18.19 -3.09 -14.64
CA LEU A 451 -17.93 -4.52 -14.82
C LEU A 451 -18.22 -4.99 -16.26
N ARG A 452 -19.35 -4.55 -16.86
CA ARG A 452 -19.64 -4.82 -18.28
C ARG A 452 -18.57 -4.28 -19.23
N ALA A 453 -17.98 -3.14 -18.90
CA ALA A 453 -16.88 -2.58 -19.69
C ALA A 453 -15.57 -3.37 -19.52
N TYR A 454 -15.37 -4.02 -18.38
CA TYR A 454 -14.16 -4.83 -18.13
C TYR A 454 -14.13 -6.11 -18.94
N GLU A 455 -15.28 -6.71 -19.25
CA GLU A 455 -15.37 -7.87 -20.14
C GLU A 455 -14.71 -7.60 -21.52
N ARG A 456 -14.80 -6.36 -22.01
CA ARG A 456 -14.15 -5.97 -23.29
C ARG A 456 -12.65 -5.81 -23.19
N LYS A 457 -12.12 -5.64 -21.96
CA LYS A 457 -10.69 -5.43 -21.70
C LYS A 457 -9.98 -6.73 -21.31
N ILE A 458 -10.68 -7.60 -20.61
CA ILE A 458 -10.21 -8.93 -20.18
C ILE A 458 -11.37 -9.90 -20.46
N ALA A 459 -11.23 -10.72 -21.49
CA ALA A 459 -12.23 -11.72 -21.83
C ALA A 459 -12.44 -12.70 -20.68
N GLY A 460 -13.70 -12.93 -20.32
CA GLY A 460 -14.08 -13.78 -19.19
C GLY A 460 -14.05 -13.08 -17.83
N TYR A 461 -13.88 -11.74 -17.78
CA TYR A 461 -13.94 -11.01 -16.51
C TYR A 461 -15.31 -11.14 -15.81
N THR A 462 -16.39 -11.23 -16.59
CA THR A 462 -17.76 -11.43 -16.10
C THR A 462 -18.22 -12.87 -16.24
N ALA A 463 -17.30 -13.82 -16.32
CA ALA A 463 -17.64 -15.25 -16.42
C ALA A 463 -18.58 -15.68 -15.27
N PRO A 464 -19.50 -16.65 -15.52
CA PRO A 464 -20.49 -17.09 -14.51
C PRO A 464 -19.87 -17.58 -13.20
N GLU A 465 -18.62 -18.03 -13.23
CA GLU A 465 -17.91 -18.57 -12.06
C GLU A 465 -17.16 -17.48 -11.26
N ALA A 466 -16.97 -16.29 -11.83
CA ALA A 466 -16.30 -15.18 -11.14
C ALA A 466 -17.15 -14.68 -9.97
N ILE A 467 -16.53 -14.41 -8.83
CA ILE A 467 -17.21 -14.12 -7.57
C ILE A 467 -16.89 -12.69 -7.13
N LEU A 468 -17.89 -11.99 -6.61
CA LEU A 468 -17.74 -10.77 -5.82
C LEU A 468 -17.96 -11.12 -4.35
N THR A 469 -17.05 -10.66 -3.49
CA THR A 469 -17.15 -10.76 -2.03
C THR A 469 -17.12 -9.35 -1.45
N GLY A 470 -18.04 -9.04 -0.58
CA GLY A 470 -18.19 -7.67 -0.07
C GLY A 470 -17.86 -7.53 1.40
N LEU A 471 -17.49 -6.36 1.84
CA LEU A 471 -17.46 -5.06 1.18
C LEU A 471 -16.04 -4.50 1.30
N GLU A 472 -15.51 -3.86 0.26
CA GLU A 472 -14.25 -3.11 0.34
C GLU A 472 -14.55 -1.62 0.44
N THR A 473 -14.26 -1.01 1.58
CA THR A 473 -14.57 0.39 1.90
C THR A 473 -13.36 1.21 2.26
N ARG A 474 -12.22 0.55 2.54
CA ARG A 474 -11.02 1.18 3.10
C ARG A 474 -9.92 1.33 2.06
N THR A 475 -10.27 1.87 0.89
CA THR A 475 -9.32 2.13 -0.21
C THR A 475 -8.41 3.32 0.07
N SER A 476 -8.80 4.22 0.98
CA SER A 476 -8.06 5.42 1.40
C SER A 476 -8.67 5.99 2.68
N SER A 477 -7.96 6.91 3.34
CA SER A 477 -8.53 7.68 4.46
C SER A 477 -9.73 8.52 3.99
N PRO A 478 -10.85 8.53 4.73
CA PRO A 478 -12.00 9.38 4.42
C PRO A 478 -11.79 10.84 4.82
N VAL A 479 -10.70 11.12 5.54
CA VAL A 479 -10.40 12.44 6.10
C VAL A 479 -8.96 12.87 5.82
N ARG A 480 -8.72 14.18 5.91
CA ARG A 480 -7.39 14.77 5.88
C ARG A 480 -7.20 15.72 7.05
N LEU A 481 -6.11 15.58 7.78
CA LEU A 481 -5.62 16.57 8.73
C LEU A 481 -4.65 17.51 8.01
N LYS A 482 -5.03 18.78 7.83
CA LYS A 482 -4.27 19.75 7.04
C LYS A 482 -2.90 20.03 7.65
N ARG A 483 -1.88 20.10 6.79
CA ARG A 483 -0.51 20.50 7.13
C ARG A 483 0.00 21.56 6.16
N GLU A 484 0.93 22.37 6.62
CA GLU A 484 1.60 23.40 5.86
C GLU A 484 2.75 22.84 4.99
N GLU A 485 3.44 23.69 4.23
CA GLU A 485 4.56 23.29 3.37
C GLU A 485 5.74 22.71 4.15
N ASN A 486 5.92 23.12 5.40
CA ASN A 486 6.91 22.59 6.33
C ASN A 486 6.48 21.27 6.99
N PHE A 487 5.39 20.65 6.54
CA PHE A 487 4.77 19.42 7.04
C PHE A 487 4.13 19.53 8.44
N GLU A 488 4.14 20.67 9.07
CA GLU A 488 3.54 20.90 10.39
C GLU A 488 2.02 21.13 10.26
N CYS A 489 1.24 20.65 11.23
CA CYS A 489 -0.20 20.88 11.27
C CYS A 489 -0.49 22.37 11.39
N SER A 490 -1.42 22.89 10.57
CA SER A 490 -1.84 24.30 10.62
C SER A 490 -2.54 24.72 11.93
N GLN A 491 -2.96 23.74 12.75
CA GLN A 491 -3.77 23.98 13.96
C GLN A 491 -3.01 23.73 15.26
N LEU A 492 -1.87 23.03 15.21
CA LEU A 492 -1.04 22.72 16.39
C LEU A 492 0.41 22.61 15.98
N ALA A 493 1.23 23.56 16.40
CA ALA A 493 2.67 23.52 16.17
C ALA A 493 3.29 22.29 16.88
N GLY A 494 4.27 21.64 16.23
CA GLY A 494 4.88 20.40 16.71
C GLY A 494 4.13 19.12 16.34
N LEU A 495 2.94 19.20 15.79
CA LEU A 495 2.21 18.07 15.23
C LEU A 495 2.49 17.94 13.73
N TYR A 496 2.95 16.78 13.27
CA TYR A 496 3.31 16.51 11.87
C TYR A 496 2.41 15.42 11.28
N PRO A 497 1.29 15.79 10.60
CA PRO A 497 0.41 14.83 9.92
C PRO A 497 1.17 14.07 8.84
N CYS A 498 1.14 12.73 8.88
CA CYS A 498 1.98 11.87 8.07
C CYS A 498 1.22 10.65 7.54
N GLY A 499 1.52 10.26 6.32
CA GLY A 499 1.07 9.03 5.72
C GLY A 499 -0.39 9.00 5.30
N GLU A 500 -0.92 7.79 5.19
CA GLU A 500 -2.26 7.55 4.64
C GLU A 500 -3.36 8.01 5.58
N GLY A 501 -3.21 7.81 6.89
CA GLY A 501 -4.20 8.22 7.89
C GLY A 501 -4.42 9.72 7.91
N ALA A 502 -3.36 10.50 7.78
CA ALA A 502 -3.43 11.95 7.68
C ALA A 502 -3.90 12.44 6.29
N GLY A 503 -4.11 11.56 5.31
CA GLY A 503 -4.66 11.86 3.99
C GLY A 503 -3.64 12.21 2.90
N TYR A 504 -2.35 11.92 3.09
CA TYR A 504 -1.27 12.33 2.17
C TYR A 504 -0.62 11.20 1.36
N ALA A 505 -0.91 9.96 1.66
CA ALA A 505 -0.37 8.80 0.97
C ALA A 505 -1.45 7.75 0.68
N GLY A 506 -1.10 6.76 -0.12
CA GLY A 506 -1.92 5.58 -0.39
C GLY A 506 -1.02 4.41 -0.79
N GLY A 507 -0.81 3.46 0.12
CA GLY A 507 0.04 2.29 -0.05
C GLY A 507 1.46 2.45 0.48
N ILE A 508 2.20 1.34 0.55
CA ILE A 508 3.48 1.19 1.27
C ILE A 508 4.53 2.24 0.85
N MET A 509 4.84 2.29 -0.45
CA MET A 509 5.90 3.16 -0.96
C MET A 509 5.62 4.65 -0.71
N SER A 510 4.42 5.12 -1.05
CA SER A 510 4.07 6.54 -0.88
C SER A 510 4.00 6.94 0.60
N ALA A 511 3.55 6.03 1.48
CA ALA A 511 3.53 6.27 2.92
C ALA A 511 4.96 6.33 3.50
N ALA A 512 5.84 5.42 3.10
CA ALA A 512 7.25 5.44 3.49
C ALA A 512 7.96 6.73 3.06
N VAL A 513 7.75 7.15 1.81
CA VAL A 513 8.31 8.41 1.29
C VAL A 513 7.77 9.62 2.05
N ASP A 514 6.49 9.63 2.38
CA ASP A 514 5.91 10.72 3.17
C ASP A 514 6.51 10.76 4.59
N GLY A 515 6.73 9.60 5.22
CA GLY A 515 7.45 9.47 6.49
C GLY A 515 8.86 10.06 6.44
N LEU A 516 9.62 9.74 5.38
CA LEU A 516 10.95 10.30 5.16
C LEU A 516 10.93 11.82 5.01
N ARG A 517 9.96 12.37 4.28
CA ARG A 517 9.80 13.82 4.08
C ARG A 517 9.51 14.54 5.40
N VAL A 518 8.58 13.98 6.20
CA VAL A 518 8.24 14.51 7.52
C VAL A 518 9.46 14.45 8.47
N ALA A 519 10.17 13.32 8.50
CA ALA A 519 11.38 13.20 9.31
C ALA A 519 12.45 14.23 8.87
N ARG A 520 12.65 14.43 7.56
CA ARG A 520 13.57 15.47 7.06
C ARG A 520 13.17 16.87 7.50
N ALA A 521 11.88 17.19 7.52
CA ALA A 521 11.38 18.47 8.01
C ALA A 521 11.70 18.68 9.50
N ILE A 522 11.50 17.65 10.32
CA ILE A 522 11.86 17.67 11.76
C ILE A 522 13.39 17.85 11.92
N ILE A 523 14.20 17.04 11.22
CA ILE A 523 15.66 17.11 11.27
C ILE A 523 16.18 18.48 10.85
N SER A 524 15.63 19.06 9.78
CA SER A 524 16.04 20.39 9.29
C SER A 524 15.70 21.52 10.24
N ARG A 525 14.75 21.33 11.16
CA ARG A 525 14.30 22.35 12.11
C ARG A 525 14.99 22.25 13.46
N TYR A 526 15.14 21.04 13.97
CA TYR A 526 15.57 20.79 15.34
C TYR A 526 16.98 20.19 15.41
N ALA A 527 17.67 20.46 16.51
CA ALA A 527 18.81 19.67 16.95
C ALA A 527 18.32 18.42 17.69
N PRO A 528 19.07 17.29 17.68
CA PRO A 528 18.73 16.14 18.53
C PRO A 528 18.64 16.55 20.00
N ALA A 529 17.68 15.96 20.74
CA ALA A 529 17.58 16.19 22.18
C ALA A 529 18.88 15.72 22.88
N GLU A 530 19.39 16.54 23.78
CA GLU A 530 20.49 16.13 24.67
C GLU A 530 20.04 14.95 25.52
N GLY A 531 20.85 13.88 25.57
CA GLY A 531 20.50 12.59 26.11
C GLY A 531 20.47 12.50 27.63
#